data_f035ac26e0193f91e6511f2613f9781e
#
_entry.id   f035ac26e0193f91e6511f2613f9781e
#
_cell.length_a   1.000
_cell.length_b   1.000
_cell.length_c   1.000
_cell.angle_alpha   90.00
_cell.angle_beta   90.00
_cell.angle_gamma   90.00
#
_symmetry.space_group_name_H-M   'P 1'
#
loop_
_entity.id
_entity.type
_entity.pdbx_description
1 polymer ?
#
loop_
_entity_poly.entity_id
_entity_poly.type
_entity_poly.pdbx_seq_one_letter_code
_entity_poly.pdbx_strand_id
1 'polypeptide(L)'
;MNGGEKMGKTAVVYYSLEGNSQFTAEIIAKELDAQIIRLYPEKEPPKKGIGKFLAGGGSALFLKNYPVKPIDFSVDETDKVIIVYPVWAGTFAPAIGWFLRTYSLKEKWVAAVACSASGKAEKSFQKISALTEKENLEATLSLVNPLLTTEDTKRKVREFCETIK
;
A
#
# COMPACT_ATOMS: atom_id res chain seq x y z
N MET A 1 -27.05 26.66 11.02
CA MET A 1 -25.61 26.32 11.05
C MET A 1 -25.49 24.83 10.86
N ASN A 2 -25.38 24.38 9.62
CA ASN A 2 -25.14 22.99 9.33
C ASN A 2 -23.63 22.83 9.20
N GLY A 3 -22.97 22.44 10.29
CA GLY A 3 -21.65 21.87 10.24
C GLY A 3 -21.75 20.49 9.63
N GLY A 4 -21.82 20.41 8.29
CA GLY A 4 -21.61 19.16 7.59
C GLY A 4 -20.21 18.70 7.95
N GLU A 5 -20.08 17.61 8.70
CA GLU A 5 -18.82 16.91 8.83
C GLU A 5 -18.34 16.65 7.42
N LYS A 6 -17.25 17.35 7.04
CA LYS A 6 -16.58 17.11 5.78
C LYS A 6 -16.04 15.70 5.88
N MET A 7 -16.75 14.72 5.33
CA MET A 7 -16.26 13.35 5.29
C MET A 7 -14.87 13.40 4.69
N GLY A 8 -13.87 12.99 5.48
CA GLY A 8 -12.48 13.07 5.10
C GLY A 8 -12.21 12.29 3.81
N LYS A 9 -11.44 12.84 2.90
CA LYS A 9 -11.07 12.15 1.66
C LYS A 9 -10.21 10.93 1.98
N THR A 10 -10.58 9.79 1.40
CA THR A 10 -9.81 8.55 1.50
C THR A 10 -9.07 8.28 0.19
N ALA A 11 -7.80 7.94 0.29
CA ALA A 11 -6.97 7.52 -0.84
C ALA A 11 -6.46 6.10 -0.64
N VAL A 12 -6.56 5.28 -1.67
CA VAL A 12 -5.93 3.96 -1.78
C VAL A 12 -4.71 4.10 -2.68
N VAL A 13 -3.52 4.03 -2.09
CA VAL A 13 -2.24 4.14 -2.80
C VAL A 13 -1.64 2.75 -2.93
N TYR A 14 -1.30 2.34 -4.14
CA TYR A 14 -0.79 0.99 -4.35
C TYR A 14 0.32 0.90 -5.38
N TYR A 15 1.12 -0.14 -5.24
CA TYR A 15 2.02 -0.64 -6.27
C TYR A 15 1.71 -2.11 -6.54
N SER A 16 1.74 -2.51 -7.81
CA SER A 16 1.51 -3.90 -8.20
C SER A 16 2.36 -4.27 -9.41
N LEU A 17 3.12 -5.36 -9.29
CA LEU A 17 3.90 -5.93 -10.41
C LEU A 17 3.12 -7.05 -11.11
N GLU A 18 2.49 -7.94 -10.35
CA GLU A 18 1.84 -9.16 -10.83
C GLU A 18 0.30 -9.10 -10.83
N GLY A 19 -0.27 -7.99 -10.34
CA GLY A 19 -1.71 -7.77 -10.31
C GLY A 19 -2.39 -8.05 -8.97
N ASN A 20 -1.76 -8.73 -8.01
CA ASN A 20 -2.36 -9.04 -6.71
C ASN A 20 -2.76 -7.79 -5.92
N SER A 21 -1.85 -6.84 -5.81
CA SER A 21 -2.12 -5.58 -5.10
C SER A 21 -3.09 -4.69 -5.86
N GLN A 22 -3.05 -4.68 -7.19
CA GLN A 22 -4.03 -3.97 -8.01
C GLN A 22 -5.44 -4.49 -7.77
N PHE A 23 -5.66 -5.80 -7.89
CA PHE A 23 -6.95 -6.44 -7.64
C PHE A 23 -7.50 -6.08 -6.25
N THR A 24 -6.65 -6.14 -5.23
CA THR A 24 -7.01 -5.79 -3.86
C THR A 24 -7.36 -4.31 -3.72
N ALA A 25 -6.54 -3.42 -4.26
CA ALA A 25 -6.74 -1.97 -4.18
C ALA A 25 -8.03 -1.51 -4.88
N GLU A 26 -8.37 -2.10 -6.02
CA GLU A 26 -9.60 -1.81 -6.75
C GLU A 26 -10.85 -2.17 -5.93
N ILE A 27 -10.84 -3.31 -5.20
CA ILE A 27 -11.93 -3.67 -4.32
C ILE A 27 -12.07 -2.68 -3.17
N ILE A 28 -10.96 -2.35 -2.50
CA ILE A 28 -10.96 -1.40 -1.38
C ILE A 28 -11.48 -0.03 -1.83
N ALA A 29 -10.97 0.49 -2.94
CA ALA A 29 -11.37 1.79 -3.45
C ALA A 29 -12.87 1.84 -3.77
N LYS A 30 -13.42 0.77 -4.33
CA LYS A 30 -14.86 0.63 -4.59
C LYS A 30 -15.70 0.56 -3.32
N GLU A 31 -15.28 -0.23 -2.34
CA GLU A 31 -16.01 -0.41 -1.07
C GLU A 31 -16.04 0.87 -0.21
N LEU A 32 -15.01 1.71 -0.33
CA LEU A 32 -14.86 2.93 0.45
C LEU A 32 -15.16 4.22 -0.32
N ASP A 33 -15.54 4.13 -1.60
CA ASP A 33 -15.66 5.28 -2.50
C ASP A 33 -14.41 6.20 -2.45
N ALA A 34 -13.24 5.57 -2.53
CA ALA A 34 -11.96 6.20 -2.33
C ALA A 34 -11.25 6.51 -3.65
N GLN A 35 -10.46 7.58 -3.66
CA GLN A 35 -9.52 7.84 -4.74
C GLN A 35 -8.50 6.70 -4.84
N ILE A 36 -8.30 6.15 -6.04
CA ILE A 36 -7.31 5.11 -6.27
C ILE A 36 -6.09 5.70 -6.98
N ILE A 37 -4.90 5.43 -6.45
CA ILE A 37 -3.63 5.98 -6.95
C ILE A 37 -2.63 4.84 -7.13
N ARG A 38 -2.27 4.58 -8.38
CA ARG A 38 -1.22 3.63 -8.71
C ARG A 38 0.13 4.31 -8.78
N LEU A 39 1.12 3.72 -8.13
CA LEU A 39 2.51 4.13 -8.24
C LEU A 39 3.16 3.44 -9.44
N TYR A 40 3.67 4.23 -10.38
CA TYR A 40 4.38 3.75 -11.55
C TYR A 40 5.86 4.10 -11.42
N PRO A 41 6.73 3.13 -11.16
CA PRO A 41 8.18 3.37 -11.23
C PRO A 41 8.60 3.85 -12.63
N GLU A 42 9.63 4.70 -12.70
CA GLU A 42 10.22 5.05 -13.99
C GLU A 42 10.88 3.86 -14.66
N LYS A 43 11.42 2.94 -13.85
CA LYS A 43 11.97 1.66 -14.31
C LYS A 43 11.33 0.54 -13.50
N GLU A 44 10.56 -0.31 -14.17
CA GLU A 44 10.01 -1.52 -13.54
C GLU A 44 11.13 -2.54 -13.28
N PRO A 45 11.10 -3.23 -12.13
CA PRO A 45 11.99 -4.36 -11.91
C PRO A 45 11.63 -5.51 -12.86
N PRO A 46 12.58 -6.40 -13.18
CA PRO A 46 12.32 -7.55 -14.04
C PRO A 46 11.28 -8.46 -13.38
N LYS A 47 10.21 -8.81 -14.09
CA LYS A 47 9.15 -9.72 -13.60
C LYS A 47 9.67 -11.10 -13.24
N LYS A 48 10.73 -11.57 -13.96
CA LYS A 48 11.43 -12.82 -13.67
C LYS A 48 12.74 -12.52 -12.95
N GLY A 49 13.02 -13.25 -11.85
CA GLY A 49 14.28 -13.12 -11.11
C GLY A 49 14.33 -11.97 -10.10
N ILE A 50 13.15 -11.42 -9.73
CA ILE A 50 13.07 -10.37 -8.71
C ILE A 50 13.72 -10.78 -7.39
N GLY A 51 13.60 -12.05 -6.99
CA GLY A 51 14.25 -12.58 -5.80
C GLY A 51 15.78 -12.53 -5.90
N LYS A 52 16.37 -12.81 -7.09
CA LYS A 52 17.81 -12.71 -7.33
C LYS A 52 18.25 -11.25 -7.35
N PHE A 53 17.46 -10.35 -7.92
CA PHE A 53 17.71 -8.91 -7.94
C PHE A 53 17.73 -8.34 -6.52
N LEU A 54 16.77 -8.72 -5.67
CA LEU A 54 16.69 -8.28 -4.28
C LEU A 54 17.83 -8.87 -3.43
N ALA A 55 18.22 -10.14 -3.66
CA ALA A 55 19.32 -10.81 -2.97
C ALA A 55 20.70 -10.31 -3.39
N GLY A 56 20.87 -9.81 -4.61
CA GLY A 56 22.12 -9.36 -5.18
C GLY A 56 22.59 -7.95 -4.78
N GLY A 57 22.03 -7.33 -3.74
CA GLY A 57 22.44 -6.01 -3.25
C GLY A 57 21.90 -4.82 -4.07
N GLY A 58 21.16 -5.06 -5.14
CA GLY A 58 20.43 -4.03 -5.88
C GLY A 58 19.35 -3.34 -5.04
N SER A 59 18.94 -3.98 -3.96
CA SER A 59 17.91 -3.50 -3.07
C SER A 59 18.28 -2.24 -2.27
N ALA A 60 19.53 -2.07 -1.84
CA ALA A 60 19.91 -0.94 -1.00
C ALA A 60 20.02 0.38 -1.80
N LEU A 61 20.58 0.35 -3.02
CA LEU A 61 20.60 1.48 -3.95
C LEU A 61 19.21 1.75 -4.53
N PHE A 62 18.45 0.70 -4.78
CA PHE A 62 17.09 0.73 -5.30
C PHE A 62 16.11 1.34 -4.28
N LEU A 63 16.29 1.04 -2.98
CA LEU A 63 15.47 1.59 -1.91
C LEU A 63 15.74 3.08 -1.64
N LYS A 64 16.96 3.58 -1.92
CA LYS A 64 17.35 4.96 -1.65
C LYS A 64 16.86 5.96 -2.70
N ASN A 65 16.83 5.58 -3.98
CA ASN A 65 16.50 6.45 -5.11
C ASN A 65 15.62 5.72 -6.11
N TYR A 66 14.39 5.40 -5.70
CA TYR A 66 13.44 4.74 -6.58
C TYR A 66 12.48 5.76 -7.21
N PRO A 67 12.80 6.28 -8.39
CA PRO A 67 11.97 7.31 -8.99
C PRO A 67 10.62 6.72 -9.42
N VAL A 68 9.57 7.39 -9.01
CA VAL A 68 8.19 7.11 -9.38
C VAL A 68 7.68 8.26 -10.23
N LYS A 69 6.92 7.96 -11.26
CA LYS A 69 6.28 8.97 -12.11
C LYS A 69 5.35 9.87 -11.28
N PRO A 70 5.15 11.13 -11.68
CA PRO A 70 4.25 12.03 -10.96
C PRO A 70 2.87 11.40 -10.72
N ILE A 71 2.33 11.64 -9.55
CA ILE A 71 1.00 11.16 -9.12
C ILE A 71 0.11 12.34 -8.78
N ASP A 72 -1.20 12.17 -8.98
CA ASP A 72 -2.21 13.12 -8.54
C ASP A 72 -2.63 12.78 -7.11
N PHE A 73 -1.87 13.27 -6.15
CA PHE A 73 -2.10 13.07 -4.72
C PHE A 73 -1.85 14.38 -3.94
N SER A 74 -2.83 14.79 -3.17
CA SER A 74 -2.72 15.90 -2.22
C SER A 74 -2.82 15.39 -0.79
N VAL A 75 -1.71 15.45 -0.06
CA VAL A 75 -1.68 15.04 1.34
C VAL A 75 -2.58 15.93 2.21
N ASP A 76 -2.67 17.22 1.89
CA ASP A 76 -3.48 18.18 2.66
C ASP A 76 -4.99 17.93 2.51
N GLU A 77 -5.40 17.40 1.36
CA GLU A 77 -6.81 17.09 1.08
C GLU A 77 -7.23 15.67 1.49
N THR A 78 -6.28 14.84 1.94
CA THR A 78 -6.50 13.43 2.27
C THR A 78 -6.44 13.23 3.77
N ASP A 79 -7.42 12.58 4.37
CA ASP A 79 -7.48 12.29 5.80
C ASP A 79 -7.13 10.83 6.11
N LYS A 80 -7.53 9.91 5.22
CA LYS A 80 -7.24 8.47 5.33
C LYS A 80 -6.42 7.99 4.15
N VAL A 81 -5.35 7.25 4.42
CA VAL A 81 -4.50 6.62 3.39
C VAL A 81 -4.43 5.12 3.63
N ILE A 82 -4.80 4.34 2.64
CA ILE A 82 -4.69 2.88 2.66
C ILE A 82 -3.60 2.49 1.65
N ILE A 83 -2.56 1.85 2.14
CA ILE A 83 -1.40 1.46 1.34
C ILE A 83 -1.51 -0.02 1.01
N VAL A 84 -1.54 -0.37 -0.29
CA VAL A 84 -1.65 -1.75 -0.76
C VAL A 84 -0.40 -2.13 -1.56
N TYR A 85 0.25 -3.23 -1.19
CA TYR A 85 1.57 -3.54 -1.75
C TYR A 85 1.91 -5.03 -1.73
N PRO A 86 2.79 -5.48 -2.64
CA PRO A 86 3.40 -6.80 -2.54
C PRO A 86 4.53 -6.80 -1.51
N VAL A 87 4.62 -7.86 -0.70
CA VAL A 87 5.75 -8.07 0.21
C VAL A 87 6.91 -8.67 -0.56
N TRP A 88 8.04 -7.96 -0.57
CA TRP A 88 9.29 -8.42 -1.16
C TRP A 88 10.40 -8.49 -0.11
N ALA A 89 11.02 -9.66 0.04
CA ALA A 89 12.08 -9.88 1.02
C ALA A 89 11.71 -9.40 2.45
N GLY A 90 10.47 -9.63 2.86
CA GLY A 90 9.96 -9.25 4.19
C GLY A 90 9.67 -7.76 4.37
N THR A 91 9.66 -6.98 3.29
CA THR A 91 9.32 -5.56 3.32
C THR A 91 8.36 -5.18 2.19
N PHE A 92 7.99 -3.92 2.08
CA PHE A 92 7.18 -3.41 0.96
C PHE A 92 8.03 -3.17 -0.29
N ALA A 93 7.37 -3.12 -1.46
CA ALA A 93 8.02 -2.76 -2.71
C ALA A 93 8.60 -1.33 -2.68
N PRO A 94 9.74 -1.06 -3.37
CA PRO A 94 10.44 0.23 -3.31
C PRO A 94 9.58 1.46 -3.64
N ALA A 95 8.61 1.34 -4.55
CA ALA A 95 7.70 2.43 -4.89
C ALA A 95 6.90 2.93 -3.66
N ILE A 96 6.51 2.03 -2.78
CA ILE A 96 5.86 2.38 -1.52
C ILE A 96 6.81 3.16 -0.60
N GLY A 97 8.07 2.74 -0.52
CA GLY A 97 9.09 3.46 0.24
C GLY A 97 9.31 4.88 -0.29
N TRP A 98 9.29 5.07 -1.61
CA TRP A 98 9.34 6.41 -2.21
C TRP A 98 8.14 7.25 -1.77
N PHE A 99 6.93 6.72 -1.85
CA PHE A 99 5.71 7.43 -1.44
C PHE A 99 5.77 7.86 0.03
N LEU A 100 6.13 6.94 0.93
CA LEU A 100 6.21 7.20 2.37
C LEU A 100 7.30 8.21 2.76
N ARG A 101 8.36 8.35 1.96
CA ARG A 101 9.40 9.36 2.19
C ARG A 101 9.08 10.70 1.53
N THR A 102 8.25 10.71 0.49
CA THR A 102 7.87 11.92 -0.23
C THR A 102 6.73 12.66 0.48
N TYR A 103 5.78 11.93 1.04
CA TYR A 103 4.58 12.50 1.67
C TYR A 103 4.55 12.18 3.17
N SER A 104 4.46 13.20 4.02
CA SER A 104 4.30 13.00 5.46
C SER A 104 2.88 12.53 5.77
N LEU A 105 2.75 11.34 6.34
CA LEU A 105 1.47 10.76 6.76
C LEU A 105 1.29 10.76 8.29
N LYS A 106 2.15 11.46 9.03
CA LYS A 106 2.16 11.46 10.49
C LYS A 106 0.79 11.76 11.10
N GLU A 107 0.14 12.80 10.59
CA GLU A 107 -1.17 13.27 11.08
C GLU A 107 -2.35 12.63 10.34
N LYS A 108 -2.12 11.64 9.50
CA LYS A 108 -3.16 10.96 8.73
C LYS A 108 -3.55 9.64 9.38
N TRP A 109 -4.78 9.21 9.15
CA TRP A 109 -5.19 7.84 9.44
C TRP A 109 -4.57 6.90 8.39
N VAL A 110 -3.80 5.91 8.80
CA VAL A 110 -3.04 5.05 7.88
C VAL A 110 -3.32 3.58 8.13
N ALA A 111 -3.72 2.89 7.08
CA ALA A 111 -3.82 1.43 7.06
C ALA A 111 -2.89 0.83 6.00
N ALA A 112 -2.51 -0.42 6.21
CA ALA A 112 -1.67 -1.16 5.28
C ALA A 112 -2.26 -2.53 4.95
N VAL A 113 -2.26 -2.87 3.66
CA VAL A 113 -2.72 -4.16 3.14
C VAL A 113 -1.59 -4.81 2.36
N ALA A 114 -1.07 -5.89 2.89
CA ALA A 114 0.06 -6.63 2.33
C ALA A 114 -0.40 -7.84 1.52
N CYS A 115 0.11 -8.00 0.31
CA CYS A 115 -0.13 -9.15 -0.55
C CYS A 115 1.15 -9.99 -0.65
N SER A 116 1.09 -11.27 -0.28
CA SER A 116 2.26 -12.14 -0.32
C SER A 116 1.87 -13.61 -0.56
N ALA A 117 2.85 -14.46 -0.88
CA ALA A 117 2.62 -15.91 -0.98
C ALA A 117 2.55 -16.59 0.40
N SER A 118 3.17 -16.02 1.42
CA SER A 118 3.27 -16.63 2.76
C SER A 118 2.31 -16.07 3.80
N GLY A 119 1.70 -14.92 3.55
CA GLY A 119 0.90 -14.18 4.54
C GLY A 119 1.72 -13.47 5.61
N LYS A 120 3.04 -13.57 5.61
CA LYS A 120 3.92 -12.91 6.58
C LYS A 120 4.17 -11.46 6.19
N ALA A 121 3.71 -10.51 6.99
CA ALA A 121 3.78 -9.08 6.68
C ALA A 121 4.19 -8.19 7.88
N GLU A 122 4.39 -8.74 9.06
CA GLU A 122 4.62 -7.99 10.30
C GLU A 122 5.80 -7.03 10.20
N LYS A 123 6.92 -7.47 9.62
CA LYS A 123 8.10 -6.61 9.43
C LYS A 123 7.82 -5.44 8.49
N SER A 124 7.01 -5.64 7.45
CA SER A 124 6.64 -4.57 6.53
C SER A 124 5.70 -3.56 7.18
N PHE A 125 4.76 -4.01 8.00
CA PHE A 125 3.88 -3.13 8.78
C PHE A 125 4.68 -2.27 9.76
N GLN A 126 5.62 -2.86 10.50
CA GLN A 126 6.50 -2.14 11.42
C GLN A 126 7.33 -1.06 10.70
N LYS A 127 7.84 -1.36 9.50
CA LYS A 127 8.59 -0.37 8.69
C LYS A 127 7.70 0.77 8.21
N ILE A 128 6.45 0.49 7.83
CA ILE A 128 5.50 1.54 7.44
C ILE A 128 5.17 2.41 8.65
N SER A 129 4.90 1.83 9.82
CA SER A 129 4.69 2.59 11.06
C SER A 129 5.85 3.53 11.35
N ALA A 130 7.08 3.03 11.26
CA ALA A 130 8.28 3.84 11.48
C ALA A 130 8.42 5.00 10.48
N LEU A 131 8.17 4.76 9.18
CA LEU A 131 8.23 5.80 8.15
C LEU A 131 7.10 6.82 8.22
N THR A 132 5.97 6.45 8.81
CA THR A 132 4.84 7.36 9.06
C THR A 132 4.88 8.01 10.43
N GLU A 133 5.95 7.78 11.19
CA GLU A 133 6.15 8.29 12.56
C GLU A 133 4.99 7.91 13.51
N LYS A 134 4.47 6.70 13.35
CA LYS A 134 3.40 6.14 14.18
C LYS A 134 3.92 5.00 15.04
N GLU A 135 3.38 4.85 16.24
CA GLU A 135 3.65 3.68 17.07
C GLU A 135 3.06 2.41 16.43
N ASN A 136 1.83 2.51 15.97
CA ASN A 136 1.13 1.45 15.24
C ASN A 136 0.30 2.04 14.11
N LEU A 137 0.07 1.25 13.06
CA LEU A 137 -0.91 1.58 12.03
C LEU A 137 -2.32 1.40 12.58
N GLU A 138 -3.27 2.19 12.12
CA GLU A 138 -4.66 2.15 12.58
C GLU A 138 -5.37 0.86 12.16
N ALA A 139 -5.00 0.27 11.03
CA ALA A 139 -5.48 -1.04 10.60
C ALA A 139 -4.47 -1.75 9.68
N THR A 140 -4.44 -3.07 9.72
CA THR A 140 -3.60 -3.90 8.85
C THR A 140 -4.35 -5.11 8.35
N LEU A 141 -4.04 -5.55 7.13
CA LEU A 141 -4.55 -6.78 6.54
C LEU A 141 -3.43 -7.48 5.77
N SER A 142 -3.28 -8.79 6.00
CA SER A 142 -2.38 -9.62 5.21
C SER A 142 -3.17 -10.61 4.36
N LEU A 143 -2.89 -10.64 3.05
CA LEU A 143 -3.55 -11.49 2.07
C LEU A 143 -2.57 -12.45 1.42
N VAL A 144 -2.99 -13.68 1.23
CA VAL A 144 -2.20 -14.73 0.57
C VAL A 144 -2.68 -14.90 -0.86
N ASN A 145 -1.79 -14.64 -1.82
CA ASN A 145 -2.04 -14.83 -3.25
C ASN A 145 -3.43 -14.36 -3.72
N PRO A 146 -3.79 -13.07 -3.59
CA PRO A 146 -5.14 -12.57 -3.83
C PRO A 146 -5.79 -13.01 -5.13
N LEU A 147 -5.04 -13.08 -6.23
CA LEU A 147 -5.56 -13.52 -7.54
C LEU A 147 -5.82 -15.03 -7.62
N LEU A 148 -5.20 -15.84 -6.77
CA LEU A 148 -5.45 -17.29 -6.71
C LEU A 148 -6.61 -17.63 -5.76
N THR A 149 -6.97 -16.71 -4.85
CA THR A 149 -7.99 -16.90 -3.83
C THR A 149 -9.03 -15.78 -3.90
N THR A 150 -9.56 -15.50 -5.08
CA THR A 150 -10.35 -14.28 -5.35
C THR A 150 -11.58 -14.13 -4.46
N GLU A 151 -12.34 -15.17 -4.20
CA GLU A 151 -13.55 -15.09 -3.37
C GLU A 151 -13.21 -14.90 -1.88
N ASP A 152 -12.19 -15.59 -1.38
CA ASP A 152 -11.70 -15.38 -0.01
C ASP A 152 -11.10 -13.97 0.16
N THR A 153 -10.36 -13.50 -0.84
CA THR A 153 -9.82 -12.13 -0.87
C THR A 153 -10.94 -11.09 -0.82
N LYS A 154 -11.96 -11.21 -1.67
CA LYS A 154 -13.11 -10.30 -1.68
C LYS A 154 -13.81 -10.27 -0.32
N ARG A 155 -14.01 -11.43 0.29
CA ARG A 155 -14.63 -11.53 1.62
C ARG A 155 -13.79 -10.80 2.67
N LYS A 156 -12.51 -11.13 2.78
CA LYS A 156 -11.58 -10.52 3.75
C LYS A 156 -11.44 -9.01 3.57
N VAL A 157 -11.36 -8.56 2.33
CA VAL A 157 -11.27 -7.11 2.01
C VAL A 157 -12.55 -6.39 2.40
N ARG A 158 -13.72 -6.95 2.14
CA ARG A 158 -15.00 -6.35 2.57
C ARG A 158 -15.11 -6.29 4.09
N GLU A 159 -14.80 -7.37 4.79
CA GLU A 159 -14.74 -7.40 6.25
C GLU A 159 -13.79 -6.32 6.80
N PHE A 160 -12.61 -6.19 6.21
CA PHE A 160 -11.66 -5.14 6.55
C PHE A 160 -12.24 -3.73 6.32
N CYS A 161 -12.85 -3.49 5.16
CA CYS A 161 -13.46 -2.20 4.84
C CYS A 161 -14.60 -1.84 5.81
N GLU A 162 -15.39 -2.82 6.27
CA GLU A 162 -16.45 -2.58 7.27
C GLU A 162 -15.87 -2.11 8.62
N THR A 163 -14.68 -2.56 8.99
CA THR A 163 -14.05 -2.15 10.26
C THR A 163 -13.43 -0.75 10.22
N ILE A 164 -13.23 -0.17 9.02
CA ILE A 164 -12.53 1.12 8.83
C ILE A 164 -13.39 2.23 8.22
N LYS A 165 -14.67 1.96 7.96
CA LYS A 165 -15.65 2.94 7.44
C LYS A 165 -15.91 4.11 8.36
#